data_1ae321b7af77315c6ebc4200863900d7
#
_entry.id   1ae321b7af77315c6ebc4200863900d7
#
_cell.length_a   1.000
_cell.length_b   1.000
_cell.length_c   1.000
_cell.angle_alpha   90.00
_cell.angle_beta   90.00
_cell.angle_gamma   90.00
#
_symmetry.space_group_name_H-M   'P 1'
#
loop_
_entity.id
_entity.type
_entity.pdbx_description
1 polymer ?
#
loop_
_entity_poly.entity_id
_entity_poly.type
_entity_poly.pdbx_seq_one_letter_code
_entity_poly.pdbx_strand_id
1 'polypeptide(L)'
;MSQARSSVARLLMIAWWVAAALAPALAGVGCARKRATADQAPAPENALPATLHVSNSNWSDVRIYLVRGGSWLRLGLVTTNGAADFEIPPDFLRQAGNVTLVASPVGGRTVYSTSLAGIMPGDELELVVEGFLQYSHLVVR
;
A
#
# COMPACT_ATOMS: atom_id res chain seq x y z
N MET A 1 34.54 20.18 -43.20
CA MET A 1 35.93 20.61 -42.97
C MET A 1 36.24 20.29 -41.53
N SER A 2 36.98 19.30 -41.47
CA SER A 2 38.32 19.15 -40.88
C SER A 2 38.22 18.64 -39.46
N GLN A 3 38.45 17.30 -39.29
CA GLN A 3 39.75 16.70 -38.99
C GLN A 3 40.20 17.14 -37.56
N ALA A 4 40.66 16.36 -36.71
CA ALA A 4 41.33 15.05 -36.77
C ALA A 4 41.76 14.73 -35.34
N ARG A 5 41.76 13.41 -35.00
CA ARG A 5 42.99 12.67 -34.67
C ARG A 5 43.74 13.16 -33.42
N SER A 6 44.09 12.35 -32.50
CA SER A 6 44.94 11.18 -32.52
C SER A 6 45.03 10.61 -31.14
N SER A 7 44.85 9.36 -30.86
CA SER A 7 45.86 8.30 -31.05
C SER A 7 47.03 8.33 -30.09
N VAL A 8 47.23 7.18 -29.52
CA VAL A 8 48.46 6.44 -29.28
C VAL A 8 49.01 6.62 -27.85
N ALA A 9 48.77 5.63 -27.04
CA ALA A 9 49.60 4.47 -26.85
C ALA A 9 50.89 4.73 -26.05
N ARG A 10 51.07 3.92 -25.12
CA ARG A 10 52.27 3.19 -24.73
C ARG A 10 52.12 2.80 -23.25
N LEU A 11 51.85 1.55 -22.94
CA LEU A 11 52.75 0.39 -22.95
C LEU A 11 54.02 0.59 -22.10
N LEU A 12 54.22 -0.41 -21.29
CA LEU A 12 55.46 -0.81 -20.57
C LEU A 12 55.51 -0.35 -19.11
N MET A 13 55.80 -1.10 -18.13
CA MET A 13 56.41 -2.45 -18.02
C MET A 13 56.38 -2.79 -16.52
N ILE A 14 56.17 -4.07 -16.25
CA ILE A 14 57.09 -5.02 -15.59
C ILE A 14 57.16 -4.86 -14.06
N ALA A 15 56.53 -5.78 -13.40
CA ALA A 15 57.09 -6.99 -12.81
C ALA A 15 57.65 -6.84 -11.36
N TRP A 16 57.32 -7.90 -10.66
CA TRP A 16 57.98 -8.43 -9.47
C TRP A 16 57.59 -7.71 -8.13
N TRP A 17 57.03 -8.39 -7.17
CA TRP A 17 57.62 -9.45 -6.37
C TRP A 17 56.57 -10.30 -5.70
N VAL A 18 56.79 -11.56 -5.74
CA VAL A 18 56.20 -12.64 -4.93
C VAL A 18 56.67 -12.45 -3.48
N ALA A 19 55.75 -12.39 -2.56
CA ALA A 19 56.02 -12.72 -1.18
C ALA A 19 54.76 -13.40 -0.61
N ALA A 20 54.91 -14.69 -0.47
CA ALA A 20 54.02 -15.55 0.29
C ALA A 20 54.03 -15.17 1.77
N ALA A 21 52.86 -14.88 2.31
CA ALA A 21 52.66 -14.92 3.75
C ALA A 21 51.31 -15.61 4.02
N LEU A 22 51.44 -16.85 4.46
CA LEU A 22 50.39 -17.60 5.16
C LEU A 22 49.93 -16.78 6.35
N ALA A 23 48.65 -16.55 6.47
CA ALA A 23 48.04 -16.17 7.73
C ALA A 23 46.62 -16.79 7.80
N PRO A 24 46.21 -17.25 8.97
CA PRO A 24 45.15 -18.22 9.14
C PRO A 24 43.76 -17.64 9.02
N ALA A 25 42.88 -18.47 8.47
CA ALA A 25 41.47 -18.30 8.48
C ALA A 25 40.89 -18.14 9.88
N LEU A 26 40.49 -16.95 10.26
CA LEU A 26 39.54 -16.76 11.32
C LEU A 26 38.17 -16.64 10.64
N ALA A 27 37.48 -17.77 10.61
CA ALA A 27 36.08 -17.85 10.28
C ALA A 27 35.27 -17.02 11.29
N GLY A 28 35.12 -15.74 11.03
CA GLY A 28 34.11 -14.91 11.67
C GLY A 28 32.75 -15.34 11.16
N VAL A 29 32.10 -16.24 11.89
CA VAL A 29 30.66 -16.47 11.77
C VAL A 29 30.01 -15.18 12.23
N GLY A 30 29.93 -14.21 11.33
CA GLY A 30 29.12 -13.04 11.48
C GLY A 30 27.65 -13.47 11.37
N CYS A 31 27.07 -13.82 12.52
CA CYS A 31 25.61 -13.79 12.64
C CYS A 31 25.19 -12.38 12.30
N ALA A 32 24.78 -12.18 11.05
CA ALA A 32 23.98 -11.01 10.64
C ALA A 32 22.69 -11.08 11.46
N ARG A 33 22.75 -10.54 12.67
CA ARG A 33 21.58 -10.28 13.49
C ARG A 33 20.77 -9.27 12.69
N LYS A 34 19.85 -9.78 11.88
CA LYS A 34 18.78 -9.01 11.32
C LYS A 34 18.21 -8.20 12.49
N ARG A 35 18.52 -6.90 12.53
CA ARG A 35 17.81 -5.99 13.43
C ARG A 35 16.36 -6.10 13.01
N ALA A 36 15.63 -6.93 13.74
CA ALA A 36 14.19 -6.79 13.78
C ALA A 36 13.97 -5.34 14.22
N THR A 37 13.45 -4.52 13.34
CA THR A 37 12.85 -3.25 13.69
C THR A 37 11.74 -3.59 14.68
N ALA A 38 12.06 -3.42 15.95
CA ALA A 38 11.16 -3.64 17.07
C ALA A 38 10.14 -2.48 17.07
N ASP A 39 9.14 -2.53 16.18
CA ASP A 39 7.95 -1.68 16.30
C ASP A 39 6.75 -2.18 15.47
N GLN A 40 6.78 -3.41 15.01
CA GLN A 40 5.57 -4.07 14.57
C GLN A 40 5.31 -5.21 15.55
N ALA A 41 4.55 -4.92 16.60
CA ALA A 41 3.91 -5.98 17.36
C ALA A 41 3.20 -6.87 16.32
N PRO A 42 3.45 -8.22 16.35
CA PRO A 42 2.76 -9.11 15.44
C PRO A 42 1.27 -8.86 15.63
N ALA A 43 0.62 -8.59 14.52
CA ALA A 43 -0.82 -8.48 14.48
C ALA A 43 -1.41 -9.69 15.20
N PRO A 44 -2.38 -9.55 16.11
CA PRO A 44 -3.15 -10.69 16.55
C PRO A 44 -3.74 -11.33 15.28
N GLU A 45 -3.34 -12.54 15.00
CA GLU A 45 -3.68 -13.32 13.80
C GLU A 45 -5.21 -13.56 13.68
N ASN A 46 -5.96 -13.14 14.69
CA ASN A 46 -7.41 -13.30 14.85
C ASN A 46 -8.17 -11.96 14.95
N ALA A 47 -7.62 -10.85 14.45
CA ALA A 47 -8.41 -9.62 14.40
C ALA A 47 -9.52 -9.77 13.36
N LEU A 48 -10.78 -9.67 13.79
CA LEU A 48 -11.93 -9.72 12.90
C LEU A 48 -11.88 -8.55 11.90
N PRO A 49 -12.23 -8.78 10.63
CA PRO A 49 -12.44 -7.66 9.69
C PRO A 49 -13.61 -6.81 10.15
N ALA A 50 -13.63 -5.55 9.80
CA ALA A 50 -14.86 -4.76 9.89
C ALA A 50 -15.71 -5.03 8.65
N THR A 51 -17.03 -5.06 8.82
CA THR A 51 -17.98 -5.25 7.73
C THR A 51 -18.45 -3.90 7.21
N LEU A 52 -18.46 -3.73 5.91
CA LEU A 52 -18.97 -2.53 5.22
C LEU A 52 -20.14 -2.91 4.33
N HIS A 53 -21.34 -2.56 4.75
CA HIS A 53 -22.53 -2.61 3.90
C HIS A 53 -22.59 -1.34 3.04
N VAL A 54 -22.72 -1.49 1.72
CA VAL A 54 -22.84 -0.35 0.80
C VAL A 54 -24.15 -0.43 0.07
N SER A 55 -24.98 0.63 0.19
CA SER A 55 -26.19 0.85 -0.56
C SER A 55 -25.96 1.95 -1.59
N ASN A 56 -26.17 1.65 -2.87
CA ASN A 56 -25.95 2.58 -3.97
C ASN A 56 -27.28 3.07 -4.55
N SER A 57 -27.67 4.28 -4.19
CA SER A 57 -28.82 5.01 -4.78
C SER A 57 -28.41 5.93 -5.93
N ASN A 58 -27.14 5.84 -6.37
CA ASN A 58 -26.66 6.59 -7.52
C ASN A 58 -27.11 5.92 -8.83
N TRP A 59 -27.28 6.73 -9.87
CA TRP A 59 -27.63 6.25 -11.22
C TRP A 59 -26.47 5.63 -12.01
N SER A 60 -25.31 5.55 -11.39
CA SER A 60 -24.13 4.87 -11.94
C SER A 60 -23.66 3.76 -11.01
N ASP A 61 -23.06 2.73 -11.55
CA ASP A 61 -22.30 1.78 -10.77
C ASP A 61 -21.20 2.51 -9.99
N VAL A 62 -20.91 2.07 -8.76
CA VAL A 62 -19.93 2.72 -7.88
C VAL A 62 -18.83 1.74 -7.50
N ARG A 63 -17.59 2.15 -7.71
CA ARG A 63 -16.40 1.41 -7.24
C ARG A 63 -16.04 1.87 -5.85
N ILE A 64 -15.79 0.91 -4.96
CA ILE A 64 -15.42 1.16 -3.57
C ILE A 64 -13.94 0.88 -3.38
N TYR A 65 -13.24 1.83 -2.76
CA TYR A 65 -11.82 1.75 -2.51
C TYR A 65 -11.49 2.14 -1.07
N LEU A 66 -10.43 1.52 -0.53
CA LEU A 66 -9.69 2.02 0.63
C LEU A 66 -8.40 2.67 0.16
N VAL A 67 -8.11 3.85 0.66
CA VAL A 67 -6.90 4.61 0.32
C VAL A 67 -6.09 4.83 1.59
N ARG A 68 -4.81 4.43 1.55
CA ARG A 68 -3.87 4.62 2.66
C ARG A 68 -2.50 4.98 2.11
N GLY A 69 -1.95 6.14 2.53
CA GLY A 69 -0.60 6.56 2.13
C GLY A 69 -0.36 6.59 0.62
N GLY A 70 -1.39 6.94 -0.17
CA GLY A 70 -1.32 6.94 -1.64
C GLY A 70 -1.58 5.59 -2.31
N SER A 71 -1.69 4.50 -1.55
CA SER A 71 -2.04 3.17 -2.07
C SER A 71 -3.56 2.99 -2.09
N TRP A 72 -4.08 2.44 -3.20
CA TRP A 72 -5.49 2.21 -3.43
C TRP A 72 -5.78 0.70 -3.42
N LEU A 73 -6.62 0.27 -2.49
CA LEU A 73 -7.17 -1.09 -2.47
C LEU A 73 -8.62 -1.04 -2.93
N ARG A 74 -8.93 -1.71 -4.03
CA ARG A 74 -10.32 -1.84 -4.50
C ARG A 74 -11.01 -2.94 -3.70
N LEU A 75 -12.12 -2.60 -3.04
CA LEU A 75 -12.99 -3.58 -2.37
C LEU A 75 -13.95 -4.24 -3.36
N GLY A 76 -14.56 -3.44 -4.24
CA GLY A 76 -15.48 -3.99 -5.23
C GLY A 76 -16.23 -2.96 -6.04
N LEU A 77 -17.35 -3.41 -6.60
CA LEU A 77 -18.30 -2.63 -7.40
C LEU A 77 -19.71 -2.87 -6.86
N VAL A 78 -20.47 -1.81 -6.70
CA VAL A 78 -21.89 -1.86 -6.38
C VAL A 78 -22.67 -1.31 -7.56
N THR A 79 -23.57 -2.11 -8.09
CA THR A 79 -24.38 -1.71 -9.25
C THR A 79 -25.37 -0.62 -8.88
N THR A 80 -25.84 0.11 -9.89
CA THR A 80 -26.90 1.13 -9.77
C THR A 80 -28.12 0.55 -9.03
N ASN A 81 -28.61 1.28 -8.02
CA ASN A 81 -29.71 0.85 -7.15
C ASN A 81 -29.51 -0.52 -6.48
N GLY A 82 -28.25 -0.94 -6.35
CA GLY A 82 -27.87 -2.19 -5.69
C GLY A 82 -27.26 -2.00 -4.33
N ALA A 83 -27.00 -3.11 -3.65
CA ALA A 83 -26.25 -3.16 -2.40
C ALA A 83 -25.24 -4.29 -2.45
N ALA A 84 -24.18 -4.18 -1.66
CA ALA A 84 -23.17 -5.21 -1.49
C ALA A 84 -22.46 -5.07 -0.14
N ASP A 85 -21.96 -6.19 0.38
CA ASP A 85 -21.17 -6.25 1.60
C ASP A 85 -19.71 -6.46 1.24
N PHE A 86 -18.83 -5.78 1.97
CA PHE A 86 -17.39 -5.88 1.83
C PHE A 86 -16.75 -6.06 3.19
N GLU A 87 -15.59 -6.70 3.20
CA GLU A 87 -14.74 -6.79 4.39
C GLU A 87 -13.61 -5.78 4.30
N ILE A 88 -13.41 -5.03 5.37
CA ILE A 88 -12.27 -4.13 5.54
C ILE A 88 -11.20 -4.90 6.29
N PRO A 89 -10.03 -5.16 5.65
CA PRO A 89 -8.96 -5.92 6.29
C PRO A 89 -8.49 -5.23 7.60
N PRO A 90 -8.26 -6.00 8.68
CA PRO A 90 -7.87 -5.43 9.96
C PRO A 90 -6.54 -4.65 9.88
N ASP A 91 -5.66 -4.98 8.95
CA ASP A 91 -4.41 -4.25 8.73
C ASP A 91 -4.64 -2.80 8.29
N PHE A 92 -5.75 -2.51 7.62
CA PHE A 92 -6.12 -1.14 7.28
C PHE A 92 -6.61 -0.37 8.50
N LEU A 93 -7.29 -1.03 9.43
CA LEU A 93 -7.90 -0.41 10.61
C LEU A 93 -6.90 -0.10 11.72
N ARG A 94 -5.78 -0.83 11.82
CA ARG A 94 -4.74 -0.58 12.83
C ARG A 94 -4.03 0.75 12.69
N GLN A 95 -4.07 1.35 11.52
CA GLN A 95 -3.52 2.66 11.21
C GLN A 95 -4.62 3.59 10.73
N ALA A 96 -5.81 3.46 11.33
CA ALA A 96 -7.05 4.06 10.85
C ALA A 96 -7.00 5.59 10.67
N GLY A 97 -6.12 6.29 11.37
CA GLY A 97 -5.99 7.73 11.24
C GLY A 97 -5.65 8.22 9.81
N ASN A 98 -5.21 7.33 8.93
CA ASN A 98 -4.78 7.66 7.57
C ASN A 98 -5.49 6.84 6.49
N VAL A 99 -6.61 6.19 6.84
CA VAL A 99 -7.40 5.42 5.87
C VAL A 99 -8.63 6.21 5.46
N THR A 100 -8.82 6.33 4.17
CA THR A 100 -9.98 6.98 3.56
C THR A 100 -10.78 5.96 2.75
N LEU A 101 -12.08 5.90 3.00
CA LEU A 101 -13.03 5.18 2.16
C LEU A 101 -13.45 6.08 1.01
N VAL A 102 -13.38 5.56 -0.22
CA VAL A 102 -13.72 6.31 -1.43
C VAL A 102 -14.76 5.53 -2.23
N ALA A 103 -15.84 6.22 -2.56
CA ALA A 103 -16.86 5.74 -3.49
C ALA A 103 -16.78 6.56 -4.80
N SER A 104 -16.47 5.87 -5.90
CA SER A 104 -16.22 6.47 -7.21
C SER A 104 -17.22 5.95 -8.26
N PRO A 105 -18.17 6.76 -8.71
CA PRO A 105 -19.07 6.39 -9.80
C PRO A 105 -18.32 6.08 -11.09
N VAL A 106 -18.77 5.08 -11.81
CA VAL A 106 -18.22 4.70 -13.11
C VAL A 106 -18.55 5.80 -14.13
N GLY A 107 -17.51 6.38 -14.74
CA GLY A 107 -17.69 7.49 -15.69
C GLY A 107 -17.88 8.86 -15.04
N GLY A 108 -18.00 8.93 -13.71
CA GLY A 108 -18.08 10.19 -12.97
C GLY A 108 -16.70 10.85 -12.79
N ARG A 109 -16.70 12.18 -12.63
CA ARG A 109 -15.48 12.95 -12.32
C ARG A 109 -15.35 13.29 -10.84
N THR A 110 -16.44 13.17 -10.10
CA THR A 110 -16.49 13.42 -8.65
C THR A 110 -16.54 12.13 -7.90
N VAL A 111 -15.98 12.13 -6.70
CA VAL A 111 -15.99 10.98 -5.79
C VAL A 111 -16.51 11.43 -4.43
N TYR A 112 -17.11 10.49 -3.70
CA TYR A 112 -17.34 10.67 -2.28
C TYR A 112 -16.14 10.10 -1.53
N SER A 113 -15.69 10.77 -0.47
CA SER A 113 -14.62 10.29 0.38
C SER A 113 -14.87 10.62 1.84
N THR A 114 -14.58 9.68 2.73
CA THR A 114 -14.69 9.85 4.18
C THR A 114 -13.56 9.12 4.90
N SER A 115 -13.16 9.65 6.05
CA SER A 115 -12.12 9.03 6.87
C SER A 115 -12.70 7.86 7.67
N LEU A 116 -11.92 6.79 7.83
CA LEU A 116 -12.22 5.66 8.72
C LEU A 116 -11.57 5.81 10.11
N ALA A 117 -11.19 7.04 10.49
CA ALA A 117 -10.62 7.29 11.82
C ALA A 117 -11.59 6.85 12.92
N GLY A 118 -11.09 6.05 13.87
CA GLY A 118 -11.88 5.55 14.99
C GLY A 118 -12.63 4.25 14.72
N ILE A 119 -12.60 3.73 13.50
CA ILE A 119 -13.16 2.40 13.18
C ILE A 119 -12.24 1.31 13.72
N MET A 120 -12.82 0.32 14.36
CA MET A 120 -12.12 -0.81 14.97
C MET A 120 -12.40 -2.12 14.22
N PRO A 121 -11.51 -3.11 14.34
CA PRO A 121 -11.80 -4.45 13.87
C PRO A 121 -13.09 -5.00 14.51
N GLY A 122 -13.96 -5.55 13.67
CA GLY A 122 -15.26 -6.07 14.10
C GLY A 122 -16.42 -5.08 14.03
N ASP A 123 -16.17 -3.80 13.75
CA ASP A 123 -17.23 -2.82 13.56
C ASP A 123 -18.08 -3.11 12.31
N GLU A 124 -19.34 -2.75 12.38
CA GLU A 124 -20.28 -2.77 11.27
C GLU A 124 -20.53 -1.36 10.75
N LEU A 125 -20.28 -1.17 9.46
CA LEU A 125 -20.38 0.11 8.79
C LEU A 125 -21.47 0.07 7.72
N GLU A 126 -22.17 1.17 7.56
CA GLU A 126 -23.11 1.35 6.46
C GLU A 126 -22.76 2.62 5.68
N LEU A 127 -22.42 2.43 4.38
CA LEU A 127 -22.22 3.52 3.44
C LEU A 127 -23.46 3.66 2.55
N VAL A 128 -24.10 4.80 2.63
CA VAL A 128 -25.19 5.16 1.68
C VAL A 128 -24.62 6.10 0.63
N VAL A 129 -24.57 5.63 -0.61
CA VAL A 129 -24.16 6.44 -1.77
C VAL A 129 -25.38 7.01 -2.43
N GLU A 130 -25.56 8.30 -2.33
CA GLU A 130 -26.72 9.03 -2.84
C GLU A 130 -26.59 9.38 -4.32
N GLY A 131 -27.71 9.72 -4.98
CA GLY A 131 -27.72 10.23 -6.34
C GLY A 131 -26.82 11.45 -6.50
N PHE A 132 -26.82 12.34 -5.51
CA PHE A 132 -25.85 13.42 -5.39
C PHE A 132 -24.82 13.05 -4.32
N LEU A 133 -23.59 12.80 -4.72
CA LEU A 133 -22.53 12.29 -3.85
C LEU A 133 -22.27 13.13 -2.60
N GLN A 134 -22.55 14.41 -2.63
CA GLN A 134 -22.40 15.31 -1.49
C GLN A 134 -23.31 14.96 -0.30
N TYR A 135 -24.38 14.21 -0.53
CA TYR A 135 -25.31 13.74 0.51
C TYR A 135 -25.01 12.32 0.96
N SER A 136 -24.05 11.67 0.32
CA SER A 136 -23.59 10.34 0.74
C SER A 136 -23.00 10.42 2.15
N HIS A 137 -23.16 9.36 2.93
CA HIS A 137 -22.71 9.33 4.31
C HIS A 137 -22.34 7.93 4.76
N LEU A 138 -21.48 7.86 5.76
CA LEU A 138 -21.04 6.64 6.43
C LEU A 138 -21.57 6.66 7.85
N VAL A 139 -22.15 5.55 8.28
CA VAL A 139 -22.64 5.34 9.64
C VAL A 139 -21.94 4.12 10.24
N VAL A 140 -21.60 4.19 11.53
CA VAL A 140 -21.13 3.05 12.32
C VAL A 140 -22.33 2.53 13.11
N ARG A 141 -22.59 1.22 13.05
CA ARG A 141 -23.71 0.57 13.71
C ARG A 141 -23.29 -0.05 15.04
#